data_7b1dac176f53a62ae671050fd6d0b5d8
#
_entry.id   7b1dac176f53a62ae671050fd6d0b5d8
#
_cell.length_a   1.000
_cell.length_b   1.000
_cell.length_c   1.000
_cell.angle_alpha   90.00
_cell.angle_beta   90.00
_cell.angle_gamma   90.00
#
_symmetry.space_group_name_H-M   'P 1'
#
loop_
_entity.id
_entity.type
_entity.pdbx_description
1 polymer ?
#
loop_
_entity_poly.entity_id
_entity_poly.type
_entity_poly.pdbx_seq_one_letter_code
_entity_poly.pdbx_strand_id
1 'polypeptide(L)'
;MRGKAWRTSSVGADVTGARETTRDPWVLHVDLDQFLASVELRRHPELVGQPVIVGGSGDPTEPRKVVTCASYEAREFGVHAGMPLRTAARKCPDAVFLPSDAPAYDEASEQVMGLLRDLGHPVEVWGWDEAYIGAAVDDPFALAEKIRAVIEAETGLSCSVGISDNKQRAKVATGFGKPAGIFALTA
;
A
#
# COMPACT_ATOMS: atom_id res chain seq x y z
N MET A 1 -63.48 -50.87 -9.43
CA MET A 1 -62.61 -49.78 -8.84
C MET A 1 -61.37 -49.66 -9.71
N ARG A 2 -61.21 -48.52 -10.39
CA ARG A 2 -60.17 -48.30 -11.42
C ARG A 2 -58.98 -47.58 -10.79
N GLY A 3 -57.79 -48.22 -10.70
CA GLY A 3 -56.56 -47.63 -10.26
C GLY A 3 -55.96 -46.70 -11.34
N LYS A 4 -55.69 -45.45 -11.02
CA LYS A 4 -55.02 -44.50 -11.90
C LYS A 4 -53.51 -44.73 -11.85
N ALA A 5 -52.91 -45.02 -12.99
CA ALA A 5 -51.48 -45.11 -13.18
C ALA A 5 -50.91 -43.68 -13.24
N TRP A 6 -49.91 -43.36 -12.43
CA TRP A 6 -49.13 -42.16 -12.48
C TRP A 6 -48.03 -42.30 -13.54
N ARG A 7 -48.06 -41.44 -14.55
CA ARG A 7 -46.98 -41.30 -15.54
C ARG A 7 -45.88 -40.43 -14.94
N THR A 8 -44.73 -41.00 -14.75
CA THR A 8 -43.51 -40.24 -14.45
C THR A 8 -42.92 -39.71 -15.76
N SER A 9 -43.06 -38.41 -16.02
CA SER A 9 -42.31 -37.72 -17.07
C SER A 9 -40.91 -37.48 -16.59
N SER A 10 -39.95 -38.17 -17.17
CA SER A 10 -38.52 -37.87 -17.02
C SER A 10 -38.20 -36.60 -17.84
N VAL A 11 -38.11 -35.45 -17.18
CA VAL A 11 -37.47 -34.28 -17.75
C VAL A 11 -35.99 -34.42 -17.43
N GLY A 12 -35.19 -34.79 -18.40
CA GLY A 12 -33.75 -34.70 -18.34
C GLY A 12 -33.36 -33.25 -18.35
N ALA A 13 -32.99 -32.72 -17.19
CA ALA A 13 -32.29 -31.45 -17.11
C ALA A 13 -30.82 -31.71 -17.43
N ASP A 14 -30.42 -31.30 -18.61
CA ASP A 14 -29.03 -31.25 -19.02
C ASP A 14 -28.37 -30.09 -18.22
N VAL A 15 -27.73 -30.45 -17.10
CA VAL A 15 -26.95 -29.50 -16.28
C VAL A 15 -25.50 -29.59 -16.73
N THR A 16 -25.24 -29.17 -17.98
CA THR A 16 -23.92 -28.75 -18.40
C THR A 16 -23.72 -27.29 -18.00
N GLY A 17 -23.84 -27.03 -16.71
CA GLY A 17 -23.29 -25.79 -16.14
C GLY A 17 -21.78 -25.86 -16.20
N ALA A 18 -21.17 -25.19 -17.18
CA ALA A 18 -19.78 -24.90 -17.14
C ALA A 18 -19.52 -24.26 -15.78
N ARG A 19 -18.76 -24.93 -14.89
CA ARG A 19 -18.18 -24.31 -13.73
C ARG A 19 -17.24 -23.25 -14.30
N GLU A 20 -17.67 -21.98 -14.30
CA GLU A 20 -16.75 -20.87 -14.32
C GLU A 20 -15.77 -21.16 -13.18
N THR A 21 -14.57 -21.53 -13.51
CA THR A 21 -13.47 -21.59 -12.56
C THR A 21 -13.19 -20.15 -12.18
N THR A 22 -13.94 -19.65 -11.20
CA THR A 22 -13.60 -18.37 -10.57
C THR A 22 -12.22 -18.58 -9.96
N ARG A 23 -11.20 -18.05 -10.67
CA ARG A 23 -9.84 -17.99 -10.14
C ARG A 23 -9.94 -17.24 -8.81
N ASP A 24 -9.31 -17.76 -7.76
CA ASP A 24 -9.23 -17.05 -6.49
C ASP A 24 -8.65 -15.65 -6.74
N PRO A 25 -9.26 -14.61 -6.19
CA PRO A 25 -8.80 -13.25 -6.44
C PRO A 25 -7.38 -13.05 -5.89
N TRP A 26 -6.58 -12.33 -6.66
CA TRP A 26 -5.29 -11.83 -6.18
C TRP A 26 -5.50 -10.83 -5.05
N VAL A 27 -4.57 -10.80 -4.12
CA VAL A 27 -4.45 -9.76 -3.11
C VAL A 27 -3.21 -8.93 -3.42
N LEU A 28 -3.41 -7.64 -3.70
CA LEU A 28 -2.35 -6.68 -3.85
C LEU A 28 -2.26 -5.86 -2.56
N HIS A 29 -1.05 -5.71 -2.03
CA HIS A 29 -0.77 -4.79 -0.93
C HIS A 29 -0.02 -3.59 -1.51
N VAL A 30 -0.61 -2.41 -1.39
CA VAL A 30 -0.03 -1.12 -1.81
C VAL A 30 0.50 -0.42 -0.57
N ASP A 31 1.72 0.08 -0.63
CA ASP A 31 2.38 0.78 0.48
C ASP A 31 3.18 1.97 -0.08
N LEU A 32 2.84 3.17 0.37
CA LEU A 32 3.49 4.40 -0.06
C LEU A 32 4.93 4.46 0.48
N ASP A 33 5.87 4.76 -0.40
CA ASP A 33 7.29 4.78 -0.07
C ASP A 33 7.62 5.98 0.81
N GLN A 34 8.24 5.73 1.99
CA GLN A 34 8.61 6.78 2.96
C GLN A 34 7.54 7.87 3.14
N PHE A 35 6.28 7.49 3.28
CA PHE A 35 5.11 8.32 3.05
C PHE A 35 5.19 9.73 3.65
N LEU A 36 5.38 9.86 4.97
CA LEU A 36 5.38 11.19 5.60
C LEU A 36 6.56 12.04 5.11
N ALA A 37 7.73 11.44 4.93
CA ALA A 37 8.88 12.13 4.34
C ALA A 37 8.58 12.56 2.89
N SER A 38 7.92 11.71 2.09
CA SER A 38 7.55 12.05 0.70
C SER A 38 6.54 13.19 0.64
N VAL A 39 5.56 13.25 1.54
CA VAL A 39 4.62 14.38 1.64
C VAL A 39 5.38 15.67 1.96
N GLU A 40 6.33 15.63 2.90
CA GLU A 40 7.15 16.81 3.23
C GLU A 40 8.08 17.19 2.08
N LEU A 41 8.73 16.24 1.42
CA LEU A 41 9.58 16.52 0.25
C LEU A 41 8.79 17.13 -0.92
N ARG A 42 7.51 16.78 -1.10
CA ARG A 42 6.62 17.42 -2.06
C ARG A 42 6.34 18.89 -1.71
N ARG A 43 6.26 19.21 -0.42
CA ARG A 43 6.07 20.59 0.12
C ARG A 43 7.36 21.39 0.15
N HIS A 44 8.50 20.70 0.26
CA HIS A 44 9.85 21.23 0.38
C HIS A 44 10.79 20.61 -0.65
N PRO A 45 10.59 20.89 -1.96
CA PRO A 45 11.36 20.26 -3.03
C PRO A 45 12.87 20.54 -2.96
N GLU A 46 13.29 21.59 -2.26
CA GLU A 46 14.69 21.90 -1.99
C GLU A 46 15.40 20.88 -1.09
N LEU A 47 14.63 20.02 -0.40
CA LEU A 47 15.16 18.97 0.48
C LEU A 47 15.30 17.61 -0.23
N VAL A 48 14.91 17.50 -1.49
CA VAL A 48 15.04 16.24 -2.24
C VAL A 48 16.51 15.81 -2.31
N GLY A 49 16.78 14.55 -1.96
CA GLY A 49 18.12 13.98 -1.90
C GLY A 49 18.87 14.26 -0.60
N GLN A 50 18.28 15.01 0.33
CA GLN A 50 18.83 15.23 1.67
C GLN A 50 18.21 14.25 2.67
N PRO A 51 18.92 13.85 3.74
CA PRO A 51 18.33 13.08 4.81
C PRO A 51 17.30 13.93 5.58
N VAL A 52 16.03 13.49 5.51
CA VAL A 52 14.90 14.14 6.18
C VAL A 52 14.32 13.23 7.24
N ILE A 53 14.06 13.78 8.41
CA ILE A 53 13.48 13.06 9.55
C ILE A 53 12.25 13.82 10.03
N VAL A 54 11.10 13.15 9.96
CA VAL A 54 9.82 13.69 10.45
C VAL A 54 9.56 13.15 11.85
N GLY A 55 9.26 14.03 12.79
CA GLY A 55 8.90 13.63 14.15
C GLY A 55 8.77 14.78 15.14
N GLY A 56 7.85 14.60 16.09
CA GLY A 56 7.59 15.59 17.14
C GLY A 56 7.30 16.97 16.57
N SER A 57 7.95 17.99 17.14
CA SER A 57 7.92 19.38 16.68
C SER A 57 9.01 19.71 15.63
N GLY A 58 9.80 18.73 15.20
CA GLY A 58 11.00 18.96 14.39
C GLY A 58 12.25 19.36 15.19
N ASP A 59 12.16 19.41 16.51
CA ASP A 59 13.31 19.69 17.38
C ASP A 59 13.91 18.38 17.94
N PRO A 60 15.13 18.00 17.52
CA PRO A 60 15.78 16.78 18.01
C PRO A 60 16.20 16.86 19.48
N THR A 61 16.19 18.03 20.10
CA THR A 61 16.51 18.20 21.53
C THR A 61 15.32 17.95 22.43
N GLU A 62 14.11 17.94 21.88
CA GLU A 62 12.87 17.71 22.62
C GLU A 62 12.86 16.32 23.29
N PRO A 63 12.58 16.23 24.59
CA PRO A 63 12.59 14.95 25.29
C PRO A 63 11.38 14.08 24.90
N ARG A 64 11.60 12.75 24.88
CA ARG A 64 10.55 11.74 24.67
C ARG A 64 9.87 11.78 23.30
N LYS A 65 10.44 12.50 22.32
CA LYS A 65 9.98 12.47 20.94
C LYS A 65 10.75 11.43 20.13
N VAL A 66 10.04 10.82 19.20
CA VAL A 66 10.57 9.76 18.33
C VAL A 66 10.43 10.13 16.87
N VAL A 67 11.24 9.51 16.04
CA VAL A 67 11.10 9.53 14.59
C VAL A 67 9.76 8.90 14.22
N THR A 68 8.92 9.64 13.51
CA THR A 68 7.68 9.12 12.94
C THR A 68 7.95 8.52 11.57
N CYS A 69 8.77 9.20 10.75
CA CYS A 69 9.23 8.71 9.45
C CYS A 69 10.64 9.24 9.16
N ALA A 70 11.43 8.43 8.48
CA ALA A 70 12.75 8.82 7.98
C ALA A 70 12.79 8.61 6.46
N SER A 71 13.36 9.58 5.72
CA SER A 71 13.63 9.40 4.29
C SER A 71 14.63 8.26 4.05
N TYR A 72 14.69 7.75 2.83
CA TYR A 72 15.64 6.67 2.49
C TYR A 72 17.07 7.11 2.74
N GLU A 73 17.42 8.36 2.45
CA GLU A 73 18.73 8.95 2.74
C GLU A 73 19.04 8.92 4.25
N ALA A 74 18.07 9.24 5.10
CA ALA A 74 18.26 9.16 6.56
C ALA A 74 18.38 7.70 7.04
N ARG A 75 17.68 6.76 6.39
CA ARG A 75 17.75 5.31 6.72
C ARG A 75 19.12 4.72 6.43
N GLU A 76 19.89 5.25 5.47
CA GLU A 76 21.27 4.83 5.19
C GLU A 76 22.20 5.05 6.40
N PHE A 77 21.88 6.03 7.25
CA PHE A 77 22.56 6.27 8.53
C PHE A 77 22.02 5.42 9.69
N GLY A 78 21.12 4.46 9.38
CA GLY A 78 20.48 3.60 10.37
C GLY A 78 19.42 4.31 11.21
N VAL A 79 18.84 5.41 10.70
CA VAL A 79 17.67 6.05 11.30
C VAL A 79 16.39 5.32 10.88
N HIS A 80 15.47 5.08 11.81
CA HIS A 80 14.21 4.40 11.56
C HIS A 80 13.08 4.92 12.45
N ALA A 81 11.85 4.69 12.05
CA ALA A 81 10.67 5.03 12.85
C ALA A 81 10.74 4.41 14.26
N GLY A 82 10.28 5.14 15.25
CA GLY A 82 10.34 4.75 16.66
C GLY A 82 11.67 5.09 17.37
N MET A 83 12.73 5.44 16.63
CA MET A 83 14.00 5.85 17.24
C MET A 83 13.82 7.22 17.94
N PRO A 84 14.41 7.43 19.16
CA PRO A 84 14.42 8.76 19.77
C PRO A 84 15.07 9.82 18.86
N LEU A 85 14.47 11.00 18.72
CA LEU A 85 15.00 12.06 17.84
C LEU A 85 16.44 12.44 18.18
N ARG A 86 16.81 12.49 19.47
CA ARG A 86 18.20 12.72 19.91
C ARG A 86 19.19 11.66 19.41
N THR A 87 18.73 10.41 19.30
CA THR A 87 19.56 9.33 18.78
C THR A 87 19.70 9.45 17.27
N ALA A 88 18.62 9.80 16.58
CA ALA A 88 18.62 10.05 15.16
C ALA A 88 19.57 11.20 14.78
N ALA A 89 19.54 12.31 15.52
CA ALA A 89 20.44 13.45 15.31
C ALA A 89 21.94 13.10 15.49
N ARG A 90 22.25 12.20 16.42
CA ARG A 90 23.63 11.71 16.59
C ARG A 90 24.07 10.78 15.45
N LYS A 91 23.15 10.01 14.87
CA LYS A 91 23.45 9.10 13.77
C LYS A 91 23.55 9.83 12.43
N CYS A 92 22.71 10.83 12.22
CA CYS A 92 22.67 11.64 11.01
C CYS A 92 22.68 13.12 11.38
N PRO A 93 23.87 13.71 11.66
CA PRO A 93 23.99 15.09 12.14
C PRO A 93 23.51 16.14 11.13
N ASP A 94 23.61 15.81 9.83
CA ASP A 94 23.22 16.71 8.73
C ASP A 94 21.76 16.55 8.31
N ALA A 95 20.98 15.75 9.02
CA ALA A 95 19.57 15.56 8.70
C ALA A 95 18.73 16.81 8.98
N VAL A 96 17.80 17.08 8.10
CA VAL A 96 16.75 18.07 8.29
C VAL A 96 15.62 17.46 9.11
N PHE A 97 15.31 18.06 10.26
CA PHE A 97 14.22 17.63 11.12
C PHE A 97 12.98 18.48 10.84
N LEU A 98 11.86 17.81 10.55
CA LEU A 98 10.58 18.47 10.26
C LEU A 98 9.52 18.04 11.28
N PRO A 99 8.60 18.95 11.65
CA PRO A 99 7.48 18.60 12.53
C PRO A 99 6.51 17.64 11.82
N SER A 100 5.81 16.83 12.60
CA SER A 100 4.71 16.01 12.07
C SER A 100 3.49 16.89 11.81
N ASP A 101 2.93 16.79 10.60
CA ASP A 101 1.75 17.54 10.15
C ASP A 101 0.63 16.56 9.76
N ALA A 102 -0.12 16.08 10.77
CA ALA A 102 -1.17 15.08 10.56
C ALA A 102 -2.23 15.52 9.55
N PRO A 103 -2.74 16.78 9.54
CA PRO A 103 -3.69 17.22 8.51
C PRO A 103 -3.17 17.07 7.08
N ALA A 104 -1.90 17.39 6.82
CA ALA A 104 -1.31 17.23 5.49
C ALA A 104 -1.18 15.75 5.08
N TYR A 105 -0.93 14.87 6.06
CA TYR A 105 -0.85 13.42 5.81
C TYR A 105 -2.22 12.81 5.58
N ASP A 106 -3.26 13.25 6.33
CA ASP A 106 -4.65 12.86 6.11
C ASP A 106 -5.09 13.23 4.68
N GLU A 107 -4.85 14.46 4.24
CA GLU A 107 -5.21 14.92 2.90
C GLU A 107 -4.51 14.10 1.81
N ALA A 108 -3.20 13.88 1.94
CA ALA A 108 -2.44 13.09 0.97
C ALA A 108 -2.89 11.62 0.93
N SER A 109 -3.19 11.05 2.09
CA SER A 109 -3.73 9.69 2.20
C SER A 109 -5.10 9.57 1.54
N GLU A 110 -6.03 10.47 1.82
CA GLU A 110 -7.38 10.46 1.24
C GLU A 110 -7.32 10.57 -0.28
N GLN A 111 -6.42 11.41 -0.83
CA GLN A 111 -6.21 11.53 -2.26
C GLN A 111 -5.79 10.18 -2.87
N VAL A 112 -4.79 9.51 -2.30
CA VAL A 112 -4.32 8.21 -2.79
C VAL A 112 -5.40 7.14 -2.65
N MET A 113 -6.06 7.05 -1.50
CA MET A 113 -7.10 6.04 -1.26
C MET A 113 -8.33 6.25 -2.16
N GLY A 114 -8.63 7.50 -2.54
CA GLY A 114 -9.63 7.84 -3.56
C GLY A 114 -9.26 7.24 -4.92
N LEU A 115 -8.03 7.48 -5.39
CA LEU A 115 -7.53 6.93 -6.65
C LEU A 115 -7.59 5.39 -6.68
N LEU A 116 -7.24 4.72 -5.56
CA LEU A 116 -7.32 3.27 -5.48
C LEU A 116 -8.77 2.76 -5.62
N ARG A 117 -9.73 3.43 -4.98
CA ARG A 117 -11.16 3.08 -5.08
C ARG A 117 -11.71 3.29 -6.50
N ASP A 118 -11.24 4.31 -7.20
CA ASP A 118 -11.67 4.64 -8.58
C ASP A 118 -11.20 3.58 -9.61
N LEU A 119 -10.28 2.70 -9.24
CA LEU A 119 -9.90 1.54 -10.07
C LEU A 119 -10.99 0.47 -10.17
N GLY A 120 -12.05 0.55 -9.36
CA GLY A 120 -13.20 -0.36 -9.41
C GLY A 120 -12.99 -1.73 -8.77
N HIS A 121 -11.95 -1.88 -7.95
CA HIS A 121 -11.70 -3.10 -7.18
C HIS A 121 -12.01 -2.88 -5.69
N PRO A 122 -12.36 -3.93 -4.92
CA PRO A 122 -12.48 -3.84 -3.46
C PRO A 122 -11.17 -3.35 -2.82
N VAL A 123 -11.25 -2.28 -2.02
CA VAL A 123 -10.11 -1.68 -1.33
C VAL A 123 -10.35 -1.73 0.17
N GLU A 124 -9.37 -2.22 0.93
CA GLU A 124 -9.36 -2.18 2.39
C GLU A 124 -8.16 -1.34 2.86
N VAL A 125 -8.44 -0.20 3.46
CA VAL A 125 -7.42 0.75 3.93
C VAL A 125 -6.88 0.32 5.30
N TRP A 126 -5.55 0.35 5.46
CA TRP A 126 -4.83 -0.04 6.67
C TRP A 126 -3.88 1.06 7.15
N GLY A 127 -4.41 2.22 7.46
CA GLY A 127 -3.62 3.38 7.87
C GLY A 127 -3.50 4.44 6.79
N TRP A 128 -2.59 5.37 6.96
CA TRP A 128 -2.39 6.47 6.02
C TRP A 128 -1.76 6.06 4.70
N ASP A 129 -0.90 5.06 4.74
CA ASP A 129 0.06 4.76 3.68
C ASP A 129 -0.08 3.37 3.09
N GLU A 130 -0.99 2.53 3.59
CA GLU A 130 -1.14 1.18 3.09
C GLU A 130 -2.61 0.76 2.88
N ALA A 131 -2.83 -0.03 1.84
CA ALA A 131 -4.13 -0.61 1.53
C ALA A 131 -3.98 -1.99 0.88
N TYR A 132 -5.02 -2.82 1.03
CA TYR A 132 -5.16 -4.06 0.29
C TYR A 132 -6.21 -3.92 -0.80
N ILE A 133 -5.95 -4.54 -1.95
CA ILE A 133 -6.85 -4.59 -3.09
C ILE A 133 -7.11 -6.05 -3.44
N GLY A 134 -8.37 -6.44 -3.49
CA GLY A 134 -8.79 -7.75 -3.98
C GLY A 134 -9.12 -7.66 -5.47
N ALA A 135 -8.44 -8.44 -6.34
CA ALA A 135 -8.64 -8.33 -7.78
C ALA A 135 -8.71 -9.68 -8.47
N ALA A 136 -9.83 -9.95 -9.11
CA ALA A 136 -10.03 -11.11 -10.00
C ALA A 136 -9.61 -10.72 -11.42
N VAL A 137 -8.31 -10.61 -11.66
CA VAL A 137 -7.72 -10.21 -12.95
C VAL A 137 -6.77 -11.28 -13.48
N ASP A 138 -6.59 -11.32 -14.79
CA ASP A 138 -5.66 -12.26 -15.43
C ASP A 138 -4.20 -11.84 -15.24
N ASP A 139 -3.94 -10.54 -15.23
CA ASP A 139 -2.60 -9.96 -15.07
C ASP A 139 -2.55 -9.00 -13.86
N PRO A 140 -2.18 -9.51 -12.67
CA PRO A 140 -2.04 -8.68 -11.49
C PRO A 140 -0.83 -7.75 -11.54
N PHE A 141 0.21 -8.06 -12.35
CA PHE A 141 1.35 -7.15 -12.55
C PHE A 141 0.95 -5.91 -13.33
N ALA A 142 0.18 -6.06 -14.42
CA ALA A 142 -0.34 -4.91 -15.17
C ALA A 142 -1.23 -4.02 -14.29
N LEU A 143 -2.03 -4.61 -13.38
CA LEU A 143 -2.80 -3.84 -12.41
C LEU A 143 -1.88 -3.09 -11.43
N ALA A 144 -0.84 -3.74 -10.92
CA ALA A 144 0.12 -3.13 -10.01
C ALA A 144 0.89 -1.97 -10.68
N GLU A 145 1.30 -2.12 -11.93
CA GLU A 145 1.92 -1.05 -12.72
C GLU A 145 0.96 0.14 -12.89
N LYS A 146 -0.31 -0.13 -13.22
CA LYS A 146 -1.34 0.90 -13.33
C LYS A 146 -1.55 1.65 -12.01
N ILE A 147 -1.61 0.94 -10.88
CA ILE A 147 -1.73 1.54 -9.54
C ILE A 147 -0.59 2.51 -9.31
N ARG A 148 0.65 2.08 -9.51
CA ARG A 148 1.84 2.91 -9.31
C ARG A 148 1.83 4.14 -10.21
N ALA A 149 1.56 3.94 -11.51
CA ALA A 149 1.53 5.03 -12.48
C ALA A 149 0.48 6.10 -12.16
N VAL A 150 -0.72 5.68 -11.74
CA VAL A 150 -1.80 6.62 -11.38
C VAL A 150 -1.45 7.41 -10.11
N ILE A 151 -0.94 6.74 -9.07
CA ILE A 151 -0.54 7.40 -7.83
C ILE A 151 0.56 8.43 -8.13
N GLU A 152 1.59 8.05 -8.87
CA GLU A 152 2.71 8.95 -9.18
C GLU A 152 2.26 10.14 -10.03
N ALA A 153 1.45 9.91 -11.08
CA ALA A 153 0.99 10.97 -11.97
C ALA A 153 0.08 11.98 -11.27
N GLU A 154 -0.84 11.52 -10.41
CA GLU A 154 -1.84 12.38 -9.79
C GLU A 154 -1.38 13.02 -8.47
N THR A 155 -0.40 12.40 -7.79
CA THR A 155 0.01 12.86 -6.44
C THR A 155 1.49 13.21 -6.33
N GLY A 156 2.31 12.77 -7.25
CA GLY A 156 3.77 12.87 -7.14
C GLY A 156 4.37 11.96 -6.05
N LEU A 157 3.57 11.06 -5.46
CA LEU A 157 4.03 10.11 -4.46
C LEU A 157 4.39 8.77 -5.11
N SER A 158 5.40 8.08 -4.57
CA SER A 158 5.78 6.74 -4.98
C SER A 158 5.15 5.69 -4.08
N CYS A 159 4.86 4.51 -4.65
CA CYS A 159 4.44 3.36 -3.88
C CYS A 159 5.09 2.06 -4.38
N SER A 160 5.11 1.07 -3.50
CA SER A 160 5.50 -0.30 -3.81
C SER A 160 4.30 -1.22 -3.70
N VAL A 161 4.24 -2.26 -4.54
CA VAL A 161 3.10 -3.18 -4.58
C VAL A 161 3.56 -4.62 -4.43
N GLY A 162 3.00 -5.31 -3.46
CA GLY A 162 3.18 -6.75 -3.26
C GLY A 162 1.97 -7.52 -3.75
N ILE A 163 2.18 -8.61 -4.46
CA ILE A 163 1.13 -9.45 -5.05
C ILE A 163 1.20 -10.84 -4.45
N SER A 164 0.07 -11.39 -4.02
CA SER A 164 -0.02 -12.79 -3.56
C SER A 164 -1.47 -13.30 -3.53
N ASP A 165 -1.66 -14.47 -2.95
CA ASP A 165 -2.95 -15.13 -2.71
C ASP A 165 -3.62 -14.74 -1.39
N ASN A 166 -2.90 -14.06 -0.50
CA ASN A 166 -3.42 -13.58 0.78
C ASN A 166 -2.70 -12.31 1.27
N LYS A 167 -3.31 -11.62 2.26
CA LYS A 167 -2.81 -10.33 2.77
C LYS A 167 -1.42 -10.41 3.39
N GLN A 168 -1.14 -11.44 4.18
CA GLN A 168 0.14 -11.57 4.86
C GLN A 168 1.30 -11.71 3.88
N ARG A 169 1.13 -12.58 2.89
CA ARG A 169 2.13 -12.79 1.84
C ARG A 169 2.27 -11.57 0.94
N ALA A 170 1.16 -10.92 0.57
CA ALA A 170 1.19 -9.68 -0.20
C ALA A 170 1.96 -8.57 0.52
N LYS A 171 1.75 -8.41 1.84
CA LYS A 171 2.51 -7.44 2.65
C LYS A 171 4.00 -7.78 2.70
N VAL A 172 4.37 -9.04 2.87
CA VAL A 172 5.77 -9.48 2.81
C VAL A 172 6.37 -9.22 1.43
N ALA A 173 5.61 -9.51 0.37
CA ALA A 173 6.04 -9.24 -1.01
C ALA A 173 6.36 -7.77 -1.24
N THR A 174 5.54 -6.84 -0.71
CA THR A 174 5.81 -5.39 -0.81
C THR A 174 7.20 -5.04 -0.26
N GLY A 175 7.60 -5.65 0.85
CA GLY A 175 8.92 -5.43 1.44
C GLY A 175 10.09 -5.75 0.49
N PHE A 176 9.94 -6.78 -0.35
CA PHE A 176 10.95 -7.12 -1.37
C PHE A 176 10.90 -6.19 -2.58
N GLY A 177 9.76 -5.56 -2.84
CA GLY A 177 9.58 -4.60 -3.93
C GLY A 177 10.04 -3.18 -3.62
N LYS A 178 10.24 -2.83 -2.35
CA LYS A 178 10.65 -1.46 -1.93
C LYS A 178 12.10 -1.14 -2.30
N PRO A 179 12.36 0.11 -2.72
CA PRO A 179 11.44 1.18 -3.05
C PRO A 179 10.89 1.09 -4.48
N ALA A 180 9.73 1.70 -4.71
CA ALA A 180 9.16 1.94 -6.03
C ALA A 180 9.06 0.71 -6.94
N GLY A 181 8.85 -0.48 -6.37
CA GLY A 181 8.85 -1.72 -7.11
C GLY A 181 7.57 -2.55 -6.94
N ILE A 182 7.52 -3.64 -7.71
CA ILE A 182 6.48 -4.64 -7.65
C ILE A 182 7.13 -5.99 -7.39
N PHE A 183 6.59 -6.76 -6.47
CA PHE A 183 7.06 -8.10 -6.18
C PHE A 183 5.89 -9.06 -5.96
N ALA A 184 5.99 -10.29 -6.46
CA ALA A 184 4.99 -11.32 -6.25
C ALA A 184 5.55 -12.49 -5.45
N LEU A 185 4.80 -12.93 -4.45
CA LEU A 185 4.99 -14.20 -3.76
C LEU A 185 3.85 -15.15 -4.16
N THR A 186 4.15 -16.03 -5.10
CA THR A 186 3.26 -17.13 -5.49
C THR A 186 3.61 -18.41 -4.73
N ALA A 187 2.64 -19.33 -4.62
CA ALA A 187 2.83 -20.62 -3.98
C ALA A 187 3.80 -21.49 -4.78
#